data_f7d1d6155d99516b68d64c81ede46351
#
_entry.id   f7d1d6155d99516b68d64c81ede46351
#
_cell.length_a   1.000
_cell.length_b   1.000
_cell.length_c   1.000
_cell.angle_alpha   90.00
_cell.angle_beta   90.00
_cell.angle_gamma   90.00
#
_symmetry.space_group_name_H-M   'P 1'
#
loop_
_entity.id
_entity.type
_entity.pdbx_description
1 polymer ?
#
loop_
_entity_poly.entity_id
_entity_poly.type
_entity_poly.pdbx_seq_one_letter_code
_entity_poly.pdbx_strand_id
1 'polypeptide(L)'
;ISRGLVGSEMCIRDSINIGAFDLEKTLEMDPEFLDTESEHEHDDRVTSTSMKFEGELNVNKLERYIGKLMREDGENLFRYKGVLAVKGVDEKYVFQGVHMLFGGDYSRDIGLWKEGETRECRFVFIGKDLDHEALQKGLLECQAEELRFNVGDTVYANIGEFAEGRILRTWDEGNPYRVEIQNEEKSNVWVPIDNDDYVRASL
;
A
#
# COMPACT_ATOMS: atom_id res chain seq x y z
N ILE A 1 5.54 27.25 -18.83
CA ILE A 1 6.46 27.85 -17.86
C ILE A 1 6.34 27.04 -16.59
N SER A 2 7.28 26.12 -16.42
CA SER A 2 7.45 25.28 -15.25
C SER A 2 7.76 26.17 -14.04
N ARG A 3 6.84 26.27 -13.10
CA ARG A 3 7.13 26.77 -11.76
C ARG A 3 7.82 25.63 -11.00
N GLY A 4 9.13 25.48 -11.26
CA GLY A 4 9.98 24.58 -10.48
C GLY A 4 10.10 25.07 -9.05
N LEU A 5 9.92 24.17 -8.16
CA LEU A 5 10.42 23.93 -6.81
C LEU A 5 11.34 25.02 -6.18
N VAL A 6 10.86 26.25 -6.06
CA VAL A 6 11.56 27.33 -5.34
C VAL A 6 11.74 26.98 -3.86
N GLY A 7 10.88 26.10 -3.30
CA GLY A 7 10.97 25.67 -1.90
C GLY A 7 12.10 24.68 -1.59
N SER A 8 12.53 23.85 -2.55
CA SER A 8 13.53 22.80 -2.28
C SER A 8 14.96 23.36 -2.22
N GLU A 9 15.30 24.36 -3.02
CA GLU A 9 16.61 25.01 -2.95
C GLU A 9 16.80 25.84 -1.68
N MET A 10 15.74 26.47 -1.18
CA MET A 10 15.77 27.15 0.12
C MET A 10 16.02 26.16 1.24
N CYS A 11 15.26 25.04 1.30
CA CYS A 11 15.44 24.01 2.33
C CYS A 11 16.84 23.38 2.30
N ILE A 12 17.46 23.19 1.12
CA ILE A 12 18.82 22.66 1.00
C ILE A 12 19.84 23.66 1.56
N ARG A 13 19.73 24.95 1.21
CA ARG A 13 20.62 26.01 1.72
C ARG A 13 20.50 26.20 3.22
N ASP A 14 19.27 26.07 3.75
CA ASP A 14 19.00 26.21 5.17
C ASP A 14 19.45 24.98 5.99
N SER A 15 19.80 23.88 5.34
CA SER A 15 20.16 22.61 5.98
C SER A 15 21.62 22.21 5.77
N ILE A 16 22.31 22.75 4.75
CA ILE A 16 23.71 22.44 4.44
C ILE A 16 24.63 23.57 4.93
N ASN A 17 25.70 23.20 5.63
CA ASN A 17 26.72 24.09 6.16
C ASN A 17 26.22 25.13 7.17
N ILE A 18 25.10 24.86 7.83
CA ILE A 18 24.58 25.75 8.88
C ILE A 18 25.37 25.67 10.19
N GLY A 19 26.35 24.76 10.29
CA GLY A 19 27.15 24.59 11.50
C GLY A 19 26.32 24.17 12.73
N ALA A 20 25.21 23.47 12.51
CA ALA A 20 24.27 23.09 13.56
C ALA A 20 24.83 22.04 14.53
N PHE A 21 25.81 21.26 14.07
CA PHE A 21 26.50 20.30 14.92
C PHE A 21 27.68 20.99 15.63
N ASP A 22 27.60 21.05 16.94
CA ASP A 22 28.65 21.55 17.84
C ASP A 22 28.99 20.42 18.81
N LEU A 23 30.17 19.85 18.62
CA LEU A 23 30.63 18.70 19.42
C LEU A 23 30.77 19.05 20.90
N GLU A 24 31.21 20.27 21.26
CA GLU A 24 31.34 20.68 22.67
C GLU A 24 29.98 20.72 23.34
N LYS A 25 28.99 21.32 22.70
CA LYS A 25 27.60 21.33 23.21
C LYS A 25 26.98 19.93 23.25
N THR A 26 27.30 19.08 22.29
CA THR A 26 26.81 17.70 22.28
C THR A 26 27.38 16.93 23.46
N LEU A 27 28.69 17.07 23.76
CA LEU A 27 29.31 16.42 24.89
C LEU A 27 28.90 17.03 26.25
N GLU A 28 28.48 18.29 26.29
CA GLU A 28 27.88 18.89 27.48
C GLU A 28 26.48 18.27 27.79
N MET A 29 25.72 17.95 26.72
CA MET A 29 24.40 17.36 26.85
C MET A 29 24.45 15.83 27.07
N ASP A 30 25.39 15.18 26.40
CA ASP A 30 25.64 13.74 26.45
C ASP A 30 27.15 13.47 26.48
N PRO A 31 27.76 13.36 27.71
CA PRO A 31 29.17 13.11 27.86
C PRO A 31 29.65 11.78 27.26
N GLU A 32 28.75 10.81 27.12
CA GLU A 32 29.04 9.48 26.59
C GLU A 32 28.84 9.39 25.05
N PHE A 33 28.50 10.48 24.39
CA PHE A 33 28.23 10.52 22.94
C PHE A 33 29.35 9.93 22.07
N LEU A 34 30.61 10.04 22.49
CA LEU A 34 31.77 9.45 21.80
C LEU A 34 32.23 8.11 22.40
N ASP A 35 31.54 7.61 23.43
CA ASP A 35 31.88 6.33 24.01
C ASP A 35 31.36 5.20 23.11
N THR A 36 32.27 4.59 22.35
CA THR A 36 32.00 3.47 21.46
C THR A 36 32.05 2.10 22.17
N GLU A 37 32.42 2.08 23.45
CA GLU A 37 32.50 0.85 24.27
C GLU A 37 31.26 0.69 25.17
N SER A 38 30.38 1.70 25.25
CA SER A 38 29.12 1.53 25.94
C SER A 38 28.32 0.42 25.22
N GLU A 39 27.88 -0.57 25.99
CA GLU A 39 26.97 -1.60 25.47
C GLU A 39 25.71 -0.89 24.94
N HIS A 40 25.60 -0.80 23.62
CA HIS A 40 24.37 -0.38 23.00
C HIS A 40 23.33 -1.45 23.27
N GLU A 41 22.41 -1.18 24.15
CA GLU A 41 21.26 -2.03 24.40
C GLU A 41 20.41 -1.98 23.11
N HIS A 42 20.58 -2.99 22.26
CA HIS A 42 19.69 -3.19 21.12
C HIS A 42 18.31 -3.56 21.67
N ASP A 43 17.28 -2.81 21.31
CA ASP A 43 15.90 -3.21 21.60
C ASP A 43 15.58 -4.43 20.71
N ASP A 44 15.76 -5.64 21.25
CA ASP A 44 15.52 -6.91 20.56
C ASP A 44 14.07 -7.08 20.08
N ARG A 45 13.18 -6.19 20.53
CA ARG A 45 11.79 -6.13 20.06
C ARG A 45 11.64 -5.52 18.68
N VAL A 46 12.67 -4.78 18.20
CA VAL A 46 12.66 -4.25 16.83
C VAL A 46 13.12 -5.32 15.88
N THR A 47 12.21 -5.77 15.05
CA THR A 47 12.44 -6.86 14.10
C THR A 47 12.11 -6.44 12.66
N SER A 48 12.63 -7.20 11.71
CA SER A 48 12.21 -7.11 10.32
C SER A 48 11.60 -8.43 9.87
N THR A 49 10.51 -8.35 9.12
CA THR A 49 9.93 -9.50 8.44
C THR A 49 9.83 -9.25 6.96
N SER A 50 10.14 -10.26 6.17
CA SER A 50 9.95 -10.23 4.73
C SER A 50 9.04 -11.38 4.32
N MET A 51 8.15 -11.09 3.37
CA MET A 51 7.24 -12.08 2.81
C MET A 51 7.29 -12.02 1.30
N LYS A 52 7.18 -13.20 0.69
CA LYS A 52 7.09 -13.37 -0.74
C LYS A 52 6.06 -14.46 -1.04
N PHE A 53 5.16 -14.19 -1.97
CA PHE A 53 4.27 -15.21 -2.51
C PHE A 53 3.98 -14.93 -3.99
N GLU A 54 3.68 -15.97 -4.73
CA GLU A 54 3.25 -15.87 -6.12
C GLU A 54 1.76 -15.55 -6.21
N GLY A 55 1.37 -14.85 -7.26
CA GLY A 55 0.01 -14.44 -7.52
C GLY A 55 -0.18 -12.94 -7.48
N GLU A 56 -1.41 -12.54 -7.68
CA GLU A 56 -1.82 -11.13 -7.82
C GLU A 56 -2.74 -10.75 -6.67
N LEU A 57 -2.72 -9.48 -6.30
CA LEU A 57 -3.54 -8.90 -5.24
C LEU A 57 -4.73 -8.13 -5.79
N ASN A 58 -5.77 -8.03 -4.97
CA ASN A 58 -6.75 -6.95 -5.05
C ASN A 58 -6.21 -5.75 -4.27
N VAL A 59 -5.85 -4.67 -4.98
CA VAL A 59 -5.26 -3.46 -4.37
C VAL A 59 -6.18 -2.81 -3.34
N ASN A 60 -7.49 -2.85 -3.55
CA ASN A 60 -8.47 -2.28 -2.62
C ASN A 60 -8.54 -3.06 -1.29
N LYS A 61 -8.39 -4.40 -1.34
CA LYS A 61 -8.25 -5.22 -0.12
C LYS A 61 -6.97 -4.87 0.63
N LEU A 62 -5.85 -4.72 -0.11
CA LEU A 62 -4.56 -4.32 0.47
C LEU A 62 -4.64 -2.96 1.17
N GLU A 63 -5.17 -1.95 0.51
CA GLU A 63 -5.30 -0.60 1.09
C GLU A 63 -6.14 -0.59 2.37
N ARG A 64 -7.21 -1.37 2.38
CA ARG A 64 -8.04 -1.55 3.59
C ARG A 64 -7.28 -2.24 4.71
N TYR A 65 -6.55 -3.31 4.38
CA TYR A 65 -5.75 -4.05 5.35
C TYR A 65 -4.66 -3.17 5.94
N ILE A 66 -3.88 -2.47 5.11
CA ILE A 66 -2.84 -1.54 5.58
C ILE A 66 -3.46 -0.40 6.39
N GLY A 67 -4.57 0.17 5.94
CA GLY A 67 -5.29 1.20 6.70
C GLY A 67 -5.78 0.72 8.07
N LYS A 68 -6.19 -0.56 8.20
CA LYS A 68 -6.52 -1.18 9.48
C LYS A 68 -5.26 -1.33 10.34
N LEU A 69 -4.21 -1.92 9.78
CA LEU A 69 -2.95 -2.17 10.47
C LEU A 69 -2.34 -0.87 11.02
N MET A 70 -2.40 0.22 10.25
CA MET A 70 -1.92 1.53 10.69
C MET A 70 -2.72 2.10 11.86
N ARG A 71 -4.02 1.84 11.93
CA ARG A 71 -4.85 2.29 13.07
C ARG A 71 -4.63 1.48 14.34
N GLU A 72 -4.36 0.18 14.19
CA GLU A 72 -4.21 -0.76 15.31
C GLU A 72 -2.78 -0.81 15.85
N ASP A 73 -1.77 -0.81 14.95
CA ASP A 73 -0.36 -1.03 15.28
C ASP A 73 0.61 -0.02 14.65
N GLY A 74 0.11 1.09 14.13
CA GLY A 74 0.92 2.05 13.38
C GLY A 74 2.09 2.65 14.14
N GLU A 75 1.99 2.74 15.47
CA GLU A 75 3.10 3.22 16.32
C GLU A 75 4.27 2.22 16.36
N ASN A 76 3.98 0.93 16.18
CA ASN A 76 4.96 -0.15 16.16
C ASN A 76 5.53 -0.41 14.76
N LEU A 77 4.88 0.09 13.71
CA LEU A 77 5.33 -0.01 12.32
C LEU A 77 6.26 1.15 11.95
N PHE A 78 7.57 0.89 11.88
CA PHE A 78 8.55 1.94 11.60
C PHE A 78 8.76 2.16 10.12
N ARG A 79 8.84 1.09 9.34
CA ARG A 79 9.04 1.14 7.89
C ARG A 79 8.45 -0.07 7.20
N TYR A 80 7.86 0.14 6.05
CA TYR A 80 7.37 -0.94 5.21
C TYR A 80 7.50 -0.59 3.73
N LYS A 81 7.74 -1.63 2.93
CA LYS A 81 7.88 -1.52 1.48
C LYS A 81 7.35 -2.78 0.81
N GLY A 82 6.91 -2.63 -0.43
CA GLY A 82 6.57 -3.77 -1.26
C GLY A 82 6.60 -3.45 -2.75
N VAL A 83 6.83 -4.49 -3.54
CA VAL A 83 6.59 -4.51 -4.98
C VAL A 83 5.59 -5.62 -5.25
N LEU A 84 4.47 -5.26 -5.84
CA LEU A 84 3.28 -6.09 -5.86
C LEU A 84 2.73 -6.24 -7.27
N ALA A 85 2.22 -7.43 -7.55
CA ALA A 85 1.41 -7.70 -8.72
C ALA A 85 -0.07 -7.45 -8.38
N VAL A 86 -0.70 -6.52 -9.08
CA VAL A 86 -2.12 -6.22 -8.93
C VAL A 86 -2.89 -6.86 -10.07
N LYS A 87 -4.00 -7.52 -9.75
CA LYS A 87 -4.84 -8.20 -10.72
C LYS A 87 -5.47 -7.21 -11.69
N GLY A 88 -5.34 -7.48 -12.99
CA GLY A 88 -5.88 -6.61 -14.03
C GLY A 88 -5.06 -5.36 -14.33
N VAL A 89 -3.80 -5.30 -13.83
CA VAL A 89 -2.87 -4.20 -14.11
C VAL A 89 -1.52 -4.77 -14.52
N ASP A 90 -0.91 -4.20 -15.54
CA ASP A 90 0.39 -4.66 -16.06
C ASP A 90 1.58 -3.93 -15.42
N GLU A 91 1.36 -2.79 -14.80
CA GLU A 91 2.36 -2.07 -14.04
C GLU A 91 2.62 -2.72 -12.68
N LYS A 92 3.87 -2.63 -12.22
CA LYS A 92 4.25 -3.01 -10.86
C LYS A 92 3.75 -1.97 -9.88
N TYR A 93 2.99 -2.40 -8.89
CA TYR A 93 2.54 -1.52 -7.80
C TYR A 93 3.61 -1.46 -6.73
N VAL A 94 4.05 -0.26 -6.36
CA VAL A 94 5.01 -0.02 -5.29
C VAL A 94 4.29 0.63 -4.13
N PHE A 95 4.40 0.00 -2.97
CA PHE A 95 3.92 0.60 -1.76
C PHE A 95 5.06 0.83 -0.78
N GLN A 96 4.98 1.90 -0.03
CA GLN A 96 5.97 2.23 0.98
C GLN A 96 5.37 3.09 2.08
N GLY A 97 5.97 3.01 3.26
CA GLY A 97 5.57 3.84 4.37
C GLY A 97 6.62 3.96 5.45
N VAL A 98 6.49 5.03 6.23
CA VAL A 98 7.28 5.33 7.41
C VAL A 98 6.30 5.77 8.49
N HIS A 99 6.22 5.00 9.57
CA HIS A 99 5.20 5.19 10.60
C HIS A 99 3.79 5.31 10.00
N MET A 100 3.06 6.36 10.34
CA MET A 100 1.70 6.63 9.87
C MET A 100 1.62 7.19 8.45
N LEU A 101 2.76 7.44 7.79
CA LEU A 101 2.79 7.94 6.41
C LEU A 101 2.84 6.77 5.45
N PHE A 102 1.78 6.62 4.69
CA PHE A 102 1.60 5.57 3.68
C PHE A 102 1.45 6.18 2.29
N GLY A 103 2.08 5.54 1.31
CA GLY A 103 1.90 5.84 -0.10
C GLY A 103 2.04 4.59 -0.95
N GLY A 104 1.19 4.48 -1.96
CA GLY A 104 1.27 3.43 -2.96
C GLY A 104 0.91 3.98 -4.33
N ASP A 105 1.63 3.56 -5.36
CA ASP A 105 1.37 3.98 -6.74
C ASP A 105 1.94 2.96 -7.72
N TYR A 106 1.42 2.98 -8.94
CA TYR A 106 1.98 2.23 -10.06
C TYR A 106 3.27 2.87 -10.53
N SER A 107 4.36 2.11 -10.43
CA SER A 107 5.68 2.66 -10.68
C SER A 107 6.07 2.58 -12.15
N ARG A 108 6.16 3.74 -12.78
CA ARG A 108 6.71 3.87 -14.13
C ARG A 108 8.21 3.59 -14.18
N ASP A 109 8.93 3.85 -13.10
CA ASP A 109 10.38 3.66 -13.01
C ASP A 109 10.78 2.18 -12.91
N ILE A 110 9.96 1.37 -12.20
CA ILE A 110 10.16 -0.09 -12.10
C ILE A 110 9.56 -0.81 -13.32
N GLY A 111 8.56 -0.20 -13.94
CA GLY A 111 7.99 -0.61 -15.22
C GLY A 111 6.96 -1.72 -15.14
N LEU A 112 6.74 -2.35 -16.28
CA LEU A 112 5.74 -3.39 -16.48
C LEU A 112 6.27 -4.77 -16.05
N TRP A 113 5.35 -5.67 -15.74
CA TRP A 113 5.66 -7.10 -15.69
C TRP A 113 6.01 -7.57 -17.10
N LYS A 114 7.16 -8.24 -17.22
CA LYS A 114 7.61 -8.76 -18.52
C LYS A 114 6.83 -10.02 -18.90
N GLU A 115 6.74 -10.27 -20.18
CA GLU A 115 6.18 -11.53 -20.67
C GLU A 115 6.98 -12.72 -20.13
N GLY A 116 6.29 -13.68 -19.52
CA GLY A 116 6.91 -14.85 -18.84
C GLY A 116 7.51 -14.55 -17.46
N GLU A 117 7.49 -13.33 -16.98
CA GLU A 117 7.86 -13.00 -15.60
C GLU A 117 6.78 -13.49 -14.63
N THR A 118 7.18 -14.24 -13.60
CA THR A 118 6.25 -14.69 -12.57
C THR A 118 5.72 -13.49 -11.80
N ARG A 119 4.41 -13.30 -11.80
CA ARG A 119 3.74 -12.27 -11.01
C ARG A 119 3.78 -12.66 -9.54
N GLU A 120 4.43 -11.86 -8.74
CA GLU A 120 4.64 -12.11 -7.33
C GLU A 120 4.53 -10.85 -6.49
N CYS A 121 4.27 -11.04 -5.21
CA CYS A 121 4.20 -9.97 -4.23
C CYS A 121 5.33 -10.13 -3.22
N ARG A 122 6.08 -9.05 -3.01
CA ARG A 122 7.16 -8.98 -2.03
C ARG A 122 6.91 -7.86 -1.06
N PHE A 123 7.02 -8.17 0.22
CA PHE A 123 6.83 -7.22 1.32
C PHE A 123 8.00 -7.27 2.28
N VAL A 124 8.32 -6.12 2.86
CA VAL A 124 9.24 -6.01 4.00
C VAL A 124 8.61 -5.04 4.99
N PHE A 125 8.54 -5.48 6.25
CA PHE A 125 8.10 -4.66 7.38
C PHE A 125 9.24 -4.59 8.40
N ILE A 126 9.44 -3.42 8.99
CA ILE A 126 10.36 -3.18 10.10
C ILE A 126 9.56 -2.50 11.18
N GLY A 127 9.62 -3.03 12.38
CA GLY A 127 8.88 -2.48 13.51
C GLY A 127 9.15 -3.22 14.80
N LYS A 128 8.45 -2.80 15.83
CA LYS A 128 8.57 -3.32 17.19
C LYS A 128 7.43 -4.28 17.47
N ASP A 129 7.76 -5.41 18.12
CA ASP A 129 6.80 -6.42 18.56
C ASP A 129 5.85 -6.89 17.42
N LEU A 130 6.38 -7.03 16.19
CA LEU A 130 5.56 -7.39 15.01
C LEU A 130 5.02 -8.81 15.13
N ASP A 131 3.71 -8.97 14.97
CA ASP A 131 3.06 -10.27 14.78
C ASP A 131 3.24 -10.73 13.32
N HIS A 132 4.28 -11.53 13.09
CA HIS A 132 4.64 -12.03 11.76
C HIS A 132 3.54 -12.91 11.13
N GLU A 133 2.84 -13.71 11.96
CA GLU A 133 1.79 -14.61 11.48
C GLU A 133 0.55 -13.81 11.08
N ALA A 134 0.15 -12.84 11.88
CA ALA A 134 -0.98 -11.96 11.58
C ALA A 134 -0.71 -11.12 10.31
N LEU A 135 0.51 -10.58 10.17
CA LEU A 135 0.93 -9.85 8.96
C LEU A 135 0.85 -10.73 7.72
N GLN A 136 1.40 -11.95 7.78
CA GLN A 136 1.37 -12.87 6.66
C GLN A 136 -0.05 -13.26 6.28
N LYS A 137 -0.86 -13.62 7.24
CA LYS A 137 -2.27 -14.00 7.03
C LYS A 137 -3.05 -12.85 6.39
N GLY A 138 -2.95 -11.63 6.93
CA GLY A 138 -3.68 -10.49 6.41
C GLY A 138 -3.28 -10.11 4.99
N LEU A 139 -2.00 -10.26 4.63
CA LEU A 139 -1.56 -10.04 3.25
C LEU A 139 -2.03 -11.13 2.29
N LEU A 140 -2.06 -12.40 2.71
CA LEU A 140 -2.60 -13.50 1.88
C LEU A 140 -4.11 -13.33 1.65
N GLU A 141 -4.86 -12.81 2.61
CA GLU A 141 -6.30 -12.49 2.46
C GLU A 141 -6.56 -11.37 1.43
N CYS A 142 -5.53 -10.60 1.07
CA CYS A 142 -5.61 -9.60 0.00
C CYS A 142 -5.43 -10.17 -1.42
N GLN A 143 -5.12 -11.46 -1.58
CA GLN A 143 -5.01 -12.08 -2.90
C GLN A 143 -6.31 -11.94 -3.70
N ALA A 144 -6.14 -11.79 -5.03
CA ALA A 144 -7.26 -11.79 -5.95
C ALA A 144 -7.91 -13.17 -5.97
N GLU A 145 -9.21 -13.19 -5.84
CA GLU A 145 -10.03 -14.41 -5.80
C GLU A 145 -10.77 -14.64 -7.12
N GLU A 146 -11.33 -15.81 -7.28
CA GLU A 146 -12.29 -16.08 -8.35
C GLU A 146 -13.54 -15.22 -8.14
N LEU A 147 -14.00 -14.60 -9.20
CA LEU A 147 -15.14 -13.70 -9.14
C LEU A 147 -16.46 -14.46 -9.20
N ARG A 148 -17.45 -13.99 -8.43
CA ARG A 148 -18.79 -14.58 -8.37
C ARG A 148 -19.61 -14.35 -9.64
N PHE A 149 -19.35 -13.25 -10.37
CA PHE A 149 -20.13 -12.84 -11.52
C PHE A 149 -19.27 -12.71 -12.77
N ASN A 150 -19.90 -12.86 -13.94
CA ASN A 150 -19.27 -12.80 -15.24
C ASN A 150 -19.65 -11.53 -16.01
N VAL A 151 -18.86 -11.20 -17.04
CA VAL A 151 -19.20 -10.13 -17.97
C VAL A 151 -20.58 -10.41 -18.60
N GLY A 152 -21.45 -9.43 -18.55
CA GLY A 152 -22.82 -9.49 -19.04
C GLY A 152 -23.87 -9.82 -18.02
N ASP A 153 -23.50 -10.28 -16.83
CA ASP A 153 -24.44 -10.53 -15.73
C ASP A 153 -25.06 -9.23 -15.24
N THR A 154 -26.34 -9.33 -14.83
CA THR A 154 -27.06 -8.27 -14.14
C THR A 154 -26.80 -8.39 -12.65
N VAL A 155 -26.42 -7.31 -12.01
CA VAL A 155 -26.08 -7.23 -10.59
C VAL A 155 -26.62 -5.95 -9.98
N TYR A 156 -26.64 -5.87 -8.65
CA TYR A 156 -26.89 -4.65 -7.90
C TYR A 156 -25.59 -4.14 -7.32
N ALA A 157 -25.09 -3.02 -7.83
CA ALA A 157 -23.85 -2.37 -7.35
C ALA A 157 -24.17 -1.26 -6.35
N ASN A 158 -23.38 -1.16 -5.30
CA ASN A 158 -23.52 -0.12 -4.27
C ASN A 158 -22.86 1.17 -4.74
N ILE A 159 -23.66 2.19 -5.00
CA ILE A 159 -23.26 3.56 -5.37
C ILE A 159 -23.62 4.59 -4.29
N GLY A 160 -23.79 4.14 -3.03
CA GLY A 160 -24.40 4.84 -1.91
C GLY A 160 -25.75 4.20 -1.54
N GLU A 161 -26.43 3.67 -2.54
CA GLU A 161 -27.54 2.73 -2.49
C GLU A 161 -27.30 1.65 -3.55
N PHE A 162 -28.02 0.53 -3.46
CA PHE A 162 -27.89 -0.53 -4.46
C PHE A 162 -28.69 -0.19 -5.70
N ALA A 163 -27.99 -0.10 -6.84
CA ALA A 163 -28.59 0.16 -8.14
C ALA A 163 -28.33 -1.01 -9.10
N GLU A 164 -29.34 -1.35 -9.92
CA GLU A 164 -29.23 -2.37 -10.94
C GLU A 164 -28.24 -1.92 -12.03
N GLY A 165 -27.39 -2.84 -12.44
CA GLY A 165 -26.39 -2.59 -13.48
C GLY A 165 -25.95 -3.88 -14.16
N ARG A 166 -25.17 -3.72 -15.23
CA ARG A 166 -24.61 -4.82 -16.01
C ARG A 166 -23.09 -4.80 -15.93
N ILE A 167 -22.47 -5.94 -15.70
CA ILE A 167 -21.03 -6.09 -15.70
C ILE A 167 -20.48 -5.93 -17.11
N LEU A 168 -19.63 -4.92 -17.31
CA LEU A 168 -18.96 -4.66 -18.58
C LEU A 168 -17.60 -5.35 -18.69
N ARG A 169 -16.85 -5.38 -17.61
CA ARG A 169 -15.51 -5.97 -17.51
C ARG A 169 -15.27 -6.53 -16.14
N THR A 170 -14.35 -7.49 -16.07
CA THR A 170 -13.79 -8.03 -14.84
C THR A 170 -12.32 -7.64 -14.75
N TRP A 171 -11.83 -7.42 -13.53
CA TRP A 171 -10.46 -7.00 -13.25
C TRP A 171 -10.00 -5.80 -14.08
N ASP A 172 -10.80 -4.74 -14.07
CA ASP A 172 -10.54 -3.50 -14.77
C ASP A 172 -9.87 -2.48 -13.84
N GLU A 173 -8.64 -2.06 -14.16
CA GLU A 173 -7.85 -1.13 -13.34
C GLU A 173 -7.71 -1.56 -11.87
N GLY A 174 -7.48 -2.84 -11.62
CA GLY A 174 -7.34 -3.40 -10.28
C GLY A 174 -8.64 -3.66 -9.52
N ASN A 175 -9.79 -3.36 -10.12
CA ASN A 175 -11.10 -3.59 -9.53
C ASN A 175 -11.74 -4.88 -10.07
N PRO A 176 -12.40 -5.69 -9.22
CA PRO A 176 -13.12 -6.88 -9.65
C PRO A 176 -14.09 -6.68 -10.79
N TYR A 177 -14.90 -5.61 -10.71
CA TYR A 177 -15.92 -5.36 -11.74
C TYR A 177 -15.98 -3.90 -12.16
N ARG A 178 -16.22 -3.69 -13.44
CA ARG A 178 -16.75 -2.45 -13.99
C ARG A 178 -18.21 -2.67 -14.37
N VAL A 179 -19.11 -1.89 -13.78
CA VAL A 179 -20.57 -2.05 -13.92
C VAL A 179 -21.16 -0.80 -14.56
N GLU A 180 -21.94 -0.98 -15.61
CA GLU A 180 -22.80 0.06 -16.20
C GLU A 180 -24.14 0.07 -15.44
N ILE A 181 -24.40 1.14 -14.71
CA ILE A 181 -25.67 1.30 -13.98
C ILE A 181 -26.81 1.60 -14.96
N GLN A 182 -27.96 0.95 -14.75
CA GLN A 182 -29.17 1.15 -15.54
C GLN A 182 -29.91 2.44 -15.10
N ASN A 183 -29.25 3.57 -15.25
CA ASN A 183 -29.83 4.89 -15.04
C ASN A 183 -29.87 5.67 -16.40
N GLU A 184 -30.50 6.85 -16.40
CA GLU A 184 -30.61 7.66 -17.61
C GLU A 184 -29.26 8.06 -18.20
N GLU A 185 -28.23 8.21 -17.35
CA GLU A 185 -26.87 8.62 -17.72
C GLU A 185 -25.97 7.44 -18.12
N LYS A 186 -26.39 6.20 -17.88
CA LYS A 186 -25.57 4.98 -18.09
C LYS A 186 -24.18 5.09 -17.47
N SER A 187 -24.12 5.54 -16.22
CA SER A 187 -22.87 5.76 -15.52
C SER A 187 -22.12 4.45 -15.27
N ASN A 188 -20.79 4.52 -15.43
CA ASN A 188 -19.91 3.40 -15.15
C ASN A 188 -19.30 3.54 -13.76
N VAL A 189 -19.37 2.46 -12.99
CA VAL A 189 -18.80 2.41 -11.64
C VAL A 189 -17.84 1.23 -11.52
N TRP A 190 -16.82 1.38 -10.67
CA TRP A 190 -15.93 0.29 -10.29
C TRP A 190 -16.37 -0.29 -8.96
N VAL A 191 -16.45 -1.61 -8.90
CA VAL A 191 -16.71 -2.37 -7.69
C VAL A 191 -15.37 -2.81 -7.13
N PRO A 192 -14.94 -2.31 -5.97
CA PRO A 192 -13.57 -2.48 -5.47
C PRO A 192 -13.33 -3.86 -4.85
N ILE A 193 -14.36 -4.53 -4.34
CA ILE A 193 -14.28 -5.83 -3.70
C ILE A 193 -15.52 -6.64 -4.06
N ASP A 194 -15.33 -7.93 -4.37
CA ASP A 194 -16.42 -8.85 -4.68
C ASP A 194 -17.05 -9.42 -3.39
N ASN A 195 -17.91 -8.64 -2.77
CA ASN A 195 -18.70 -9.07 -1.63
C ASN A 195 -20.08 -8.38 -1.63
N ASP A 196 -20.96 -8.81 -0.72
CA ASP A 196 -22.33 -8.33 -0.64
C ASP A 196 -22.49 -6.87 -0.15
N ASP A 197 -21.41 -6.25 0.35
CA ASP A 197 -21.42 -4.82 0.70
C ASP A 197 -21.33 -3.94 -0.56
N TYR A 198 -20.73 -4.48 -1.64
CA TYR A 198 -20.47 -3.73 -2.87
C TYR A 198 -21.26 -4.23 -4.08
N VAL A 199 -21.50 -5.53 -4.19
CA VAL A 199 -22.22 -6.11 -5.33
C VAL A 199 -23.01 -7.35 -4.91
N ARG A 200 -24.25 -7.45 -5.42
CA ARG A 200 -25.19 -8.55 -5.11
C ARG A 200 -25.85 -9.06 -6.38
N ALA A 201 -26.29 -10.33 -6.35
CA ALA A 201 -27.12 -10.91 -7.40
C ALA A 201 -28.56 -10.40 -7.35
N SER A 202 -29.04 -10.03 -6.15
CA SER A 202 -30.40 -9.53 -5.91
C SER A 202 -30.41 -8.57 -4.71
N LEU A 203 -31.43 -7.76 -4.59
CA LEU A 203 -31.64 -6.87 -3.43
C LEU A 203 -32.05 -7.64 -2.19
#